data_213f22c0a7987087f2b13c75e7c39a7d
#
_entry.id   213f22c0a7987087f2b13c75e7c39a7d
#
_cell.length_a   1.000
_cell.length_b   1.000
_cell.length_c   1.000
_cell.angle_alpha   90.00
_cell.angle_beta   90.00
_cell.angle_gamma   90.00
#
_symmetry.space_group_name_H-M   'P 1'
#
loop_
_entity.id
_entity.type
_entity.pdbx_description
1 polymer ?
#
loop_
_entity_poly.entity_id
_entity_poly.type
_entity_poly.pdbx_seq_one_letter_code
_entity_poly.pdbx_strand_id
1 'polypeptide(L)'
;ILLQEDAVVEADGRIRATETVRPRQHIRAKGLDFVEGDILLPPGARLGMRQLTLAASLNHGAVPVRRRPRVAIIATGDELVAPGSELGPHQIVASNSFGIAALVELLGGTAIDLGIVPDDRAKLAATIDRATASGADILVTLGGASVGEHDFVREVLVERGMKLDFWKIAMRPGKPLMFGRLGPMRVLGLPGNPVSSLVCGLLFLKPLIQRLLGLPLVDESEMAELGGAIAANDRRQDYVRASLVDLPDGRHIATPLPRQDSSMLSTFAQALCLIIRPPFAPEAAKGAPCRILRLP
;
A
#
# COMPACT_ATOMS: atom_id res chain seq x y z
N ILE A 1 5.38 41.20 28.08
CA ILE A 1 4.00 40.87 28.49
C ILE A 1 4.06 40.42 29.94
N LEU A 2 3.24 41.03 30.78
CA LEU A 2 2.99 40.54 32.15
C LEU A 2 1.90 39.45 32.05
N LEU A 3 2.18 38.27 32.57
CA LEU A 3 1.19 37.21 32.64
C LEU A 3 0.17 37.49 33.75
N GLN A 4 -1.03 36.98 33.65
CA GLN A 4 -2.10 37.18 34.62
C GLN A 4 -1.72 36.58 35.98
N GLU A 5 -0.97 35.48 35.98
CA GLU A 5 -0.47 34.78 37.16
C GLU A 5 0.55 35.62 37.96
N ASP A 6 1.27 36.54 37.29
CA ASP A 6 2.28 37.41 37.87
C ASP A 6 1.73 38.81 38.15
N ALA A 7 0.40 38.96 38.18
CA ALA A 7 -0.27 40.22 38.36
C ALA A 7 -1.32 40.17 39.48
N VAL A 8 -1.39 41.17 40.30
CA VAL A 8 -2.44 41.38 41.31
C VAL A 8 -3.18 42.67 41.01
N VAL A 9 -4.51 42.58 40.90
CA VAL A 9 -5.39 43.75 40.78
C VAL A 9 -5.67 44.27 42.19
N GLU A 10 -5.29 45.54 42.45
CA GLU A 10 -5.51 46.21 43.73
C GLU A 10 -6.94 46.77 43.79
N ALA A 11 -7.37 47.12 44.99
CA ALA A 11 -8.75 47.59 45.25
C ALA A 11 -9.12 48.87 44.49
N ASP A 12 -8.13 49.68 44.11
CA ASP A 12 -8.31 50.91 43.29
C ASP A 12 -8.19 50.68 41.80
N GLY A 13 -8.14 49.41 41.36
CA GLY A 13 -8.05 49.02 39.95
C GLY A 13 -6.65 49.08 39.36
N ARG A 14 -5.64 49.40 40.13
CA ARG A 14 -4.25 49.31 39.67
C ARG A 14 -3.80 47.86 39.57
N ILE A 15 -2.90 47.58 38.59
CA ILE A 15 -2.24 46.28 38.44
C ILE A 15 -0.84 46.36 38.99
N ARG A 16 -0.53 45.54 39.96
CA ARG A 16 0.81 45.40 40.52
C ARG A 16 1.43 44.10 40.05
N ALA A 17 2.58 44.20 39.38
CA ALA A 17 3.36 42.99 39.03
C ALA A 17 3.96 42.37 40.33
N THR A 18 3.85 41.05 40.46
CA THR A 18 4.44 40.29 41.56
C THR A 18 5.90 39.94 41.31
N GLU A 19 6.31 39.95 40.03
CA GLU A 19 7.68 39.73 39.60
C GLU A 19 8.18 40.82 38.65
N THR A 20 9.50 40.94 38.50
CA THR A 20 10.11 41.88 37.57
C THR A 20 9.97 41.39 36.14
N VAL A 21 9.27 42.16 35.31
CA VAL A 21 9.10 41.84 33.88
C VAL A 21 10.35 42.31 33.11
N ARG A 22 11.02 41.36 32.46
CA ARG A 22 12.19 41.65 31.62
C ARG A 22 11.76 42.18 30.25
N PRO A 23 12.58 43.03 29.59
CA PRO A 23 12.32 43.44 28.22
C PRO A 23 12.13 42.23 27.28
N ARG A 24 11.09 42.27 26.47
CA ARG A 24 10.69 41.20 25.53
C ARG A 24 10.24 39.87 26.16
N GLN A 25 10.09 39.80 27.49
CA GLN A 25 9.55 38.62 28.18
C GLN A 25 8.15 38.29 27.62
N HIS A 26 7.90 37.05 27.28
CA HIS A 26 6.64 36.53 26.70
C HIS A 26 6.20 37.22 25.40
N ILE A 27 7.12 37.88 24.65
CA ILE A 27 6.87 38.42 23.33
C ILE A 27 7.52 37.49 22.32
N ARG A 28 6.69 36.90 21.44
CA ARG A 28 7.19 36.14 20.32
C ARG A 28 7.74 37.10 19.26
N ALA A 29 9.00 36.94 18.90
CA ALA A 29 9.61 37.72 17.84
C ALA A 29 9.00 37.36 16.48
N LYS A 30 8.93 38.34 15.58
CA LYS A 30 8.60 38.06 14.17
C LYS A 30 9.63 37.09 13.60
N GLY A 31 9.16 36.07 12.89
CA GLY A 31 10.02 35.04 12.31
C GLY A 31 10.51 33.98 13.31
N LEU A 32 9.87 33.85 14.49
CA LEU A 32 10.24 32.84 15.48
C LEU A 32 10.00 31.42 14.95
N ASP A 33 8.95 31.20 14.17
CA ASP A 33 8.56 29.90 13.65
C ASP A 33 8.98 29.75 12.19
N PHE A 34 8.71 30.76 11.36
CA PHE A 34 9.11 30.80 9.95
C PHE A 34 9.24 32.23 9.46
N VAL A 35 9.95 32.41 8.37
CA VAL A 35 10.09 33.69 7.67
C VAL A 35 9.63 33.60 6.21
N GLU A 36 9.40 34.74 5.60
CA GLU A 36 9.05 34.79 4.16
C GLU A 36 10.17 34.19 3.31
N GLY A 37 9.79 33.29 2.40
CA GLY A 37 10.71 32.54 1.52
C GLY A 37 11.05 31.13 2.02
N ASP A 38 10.68 30.75 3.23
CA ASP A 38 10.89 29.39 3.73
C ASP A 38 10.03 28.38 2.99
N ILE A 39 10.64 27.26 2.58
CA ILE A 39 9.93 26.11 1.97
C ILE A 39 9.63 25.09 3.07
N LEU A 40 8.45 25.17 3.65
CA LEU A 40 8.05 24.33 4.78
C LEU A 40 7.31 23.04 4.37
N LEU A 41 6.73 23.03 3.17
CA LEU A 41 6.01 21.86 2.59
C LEU A 41 6.61 21.56 1.21
N PRO A 42 7.66 20.72 1.13
CA PRO A 42 8.27 20.36 -0.13
C PRO A 42 7.36 19.45 -0.97
N PRO A 43 7.54 19.38 -2.31
CA PRO A 43 6.87 18.38 -3.15
C PRO A 43 7.09 16.96 -2.64
N GLY A 44 6.04 16.12 -2.68
CA GLY A 44 6.08 14.75 -2.14
C GLY A 44 5.77 14.65 -0.65
N ALA A 45 5.54 15.74 0.04
CA ALA A 45 5.04 15.69 1.41
C ALA A 45 3.60 15.16 1.46
N ARG A 46 3.36 14.17 2.31
CA ARG A 46 2.00 13.68 2.59
C ARG A 46 1.30 14.68 3.52
N LEU A 47 0.17 15.21 3.07
CA LEU A 47 -0.59 16.19 3.84
C LEU A 47 -1.45 15.48 4.89
N GLY A 48 -0.94 15.38 6.11
CA GLY A 48 -1.69 15.00 7.29
C GLY A 48 -2.12 16.22 8.11
N MET A 49 -2.64 16.00 9.32
CA MET A 49 -3.14 17.09 10.17
C MET A 49 -2.10 18.21 10.40
N ARG A 50 -0.84 17.86 10.66
CA ARG A 50 0.23 18.84 10.90
C ARG A 50 0.52 19.71 9.70
N GLN A 51 0.61 19.10 8.51
CA GLN A 51 0.90 19.79 7.25
C GLN A 51 -0.28 20.69 6.83
N LEU A 52 -1.51 20.24 7.03
CA LEU A 52 -2.71 21.03 6.75
C LEU A 52 -2.81 22.23 7.69
N THR A 53 -2.55 22.03 9.00
CA THR A 53 -2.52 23.12 9.97
C THR A 53 -1.43 24.12 9.62
N LEU A 54 -0.23 23.66 9.23
CA LEU A 54 0.86 24.53 8.80
C LEU A 54 0.48 25.33 7.57
N ALA A 55 -0.07 24.70 6.52
CA ALA A 55 -0.53 25.39 5.31
C ALA A 55 -1.56 26.48 5.63
N ALA A 56 -2.51 26.18 6.51
CA ALA A 56 -3.49 27.16 6.96
C ALA A 56 -2.86 28.32 7.76
N SER A 57 -1.88 28.04 8.64
CA SER A 57 -1.17 29.08 9.40
C SER A 57 -0.31 29.99 8.51
N LEU A 58 0.11 29.49 7.36
CA LEU A 58 0.80 30.23 6.30
C LEU A 58 -0.16 31.05 5.41
N ASN A 59 -1.45 31.11 5.77
CA ASN A 59 -2.52 31.79 5.03
C ASN A 59 -2.78 31.22 3.62
N HIS A 60 -2.55 29.92 3.40
CA HIS A 60 -2.91 29.24 2.16
C HIS A 60 -4.33 28.65 2.27
N GLY A 61 -5.30 29.22 1.58
CA GLY A 61 -6.66 28.71 1.47
C GLY A 61 -6.79 27.47 0.58
N ALA A 62 -5.81 27.24 -0.28
CA ALA A 62 -5.70 26.06 -1.15
C ALA A 62 -4.23 25.75 -1.43
N VAL A 63 -3.92 24.47 -1.58
CA VAL A 63 -2.57 24.00 -1.94
C VAL A 63 -2.65 23.04 -3.14
N PRO A 64 -1.72 23.12 -4.11
CA PRO A 64 -1.70 22.20 -5.23
C PRO A 64 -1.31 20.80 -4.75
N VAL A 65 -2.10 19.79 -5.12
CA VAL A 65 -1.85 18.41 -4.76
C VAL A 65 -1.93 17.48 -5.98
N ARG A 66 -1.36 16.28 -5.88
CA ARG A 66 -1.60 15.22 -6.85
C ARG A 66 -3.03 14.70 -6.67
N ARG A 67 -3.74 14.48 -7.79
CA ARG A 67 -5.04 13.81 -7.74
C ARG A 67 -4.87 12.36 -7.30
N ARG A 68 -5.90 11.77 -6.75
CA ARG A 68 -5.93 10.34 -6.42
C ARG A 68 -5.83 9.49 -7.68
N PRO A 69 -4.87 8.53 -7.77
CA PRO A 69 -4.82 7.57 -8.87
C PRO A 69 -6.08 6.71 -8.93
N ARG A 70 -6.59 6.51 -10.13
CA ARG A 70 -7.76 5.67 -10.40
C ARG A 70 -7.29 4.28 -10.80
N VAL A 71 -7.73 3.25 -10.08
CA VAL A 71 -7.32 1.86 -10.29
C VAL A 71 -8.54 1.04 -10.69
N ALA A 72 -8.63 0.67 -11.95
CA ALA A 72 -9.63 -0.26 -12.44
C ALA A 72 -9.25 -1.70 -12.06
N ILE A 73 -10.21 -2.47 -11.55
CA ILE A 73 -10.01 -3.84 -11.08
C ILE A 73 -10.97 -4.75 -11.85
N ILE A 74 -10.43 -5.82 -12.43
CA ILE A 74 -11.19 -6.86 -13.13
C ILE A 74 -10.83 -8.20 -12.50
N ALA A 75 -11.82 -8.98 -12.09
CA ALA A 75 -11.66 -10.39 -11.75
C ALA A 75 -12.02 -11.25 -12.95
N THR A 76 -11.20 -12.26 -13.32
CA THR A 76 -11.45 -13.12 -14.47
C THR A 76 -11.50 -14.59 -14.08
N GLY A 77 -12.45 -15.33 -14.62
CA GLY A 77 -12.62 -16.76 -14.41
C GLY A 77 -14.10 -17.16 -14.44
N ASP A 78 -14.42 -18.23 -15.14
CA ASP A 78 -15.78 -18.80 -15.20
C ASP A 78 -16.20 -19.45 -13.87
N GLU A 79 -15.22 -19.78 -13.01
CA GLU A 79 -15.42 -20.31 -11.67
C GLU A 79 -15.87 -19.25 -10.67
N LEU A 80 -15.72 -17.95 -11.00
CA LEU A 80 -15.91 -16.87 -10.04
C LEU A 80 -17.39 -16.47 -9.91
N VAL A 81 -17.83 -16.32 -8.66
CA VAL A 81 -19.14 -15.74 -8.33
C VAL A 81 -18.99 -14.63 -7.29
N ALA A 82 -19.96 -13.73 -7.26
CA ALA A 82 -19.97 -12.65 -6.27
C ALA A 82 -20.19 -13.18 -4.85
N PRO A 83 -19.67 -12.53 -3.80
CA PRO A 83 -19.98 -12.87 -2.42
C PRO A 83 -21.50 -12.82 -2.15
N GLY A 84 -22.00 -13.80 -1.40
CA GLY A 84 -23.44 -13.94 -1.13
C GLY A 84 -24.23 -14.74 -2.17
N SER A 85 -23.60 -15.14 -3.28
CA SER A 85 -24.22 -16.06 -4.26
C SER A 85 -24.25 -17.50 -3.74
N GLU A 86 -25.25 -18.29 -4.18
CA GLU A 86 -25.19 -19.74 -4.02
C GLU A 86 -24.05 -20.33 -4.86
N LEU A 87 -23.27 -21.23 -4.26
CA LEU A 87 -22.09 -21.83 -4.89
C LEU A 87 -22.46 -23.12 -5.59
N GLY A 88 -22.21 -23.19 -6.88
CA GLY A 88 -22.17 -24.45 -7.63
C GLY A 88 -20.91 -25.27 -7.33
N PRO A 89 -20.87 -26.55 -7.76
CA PRO A 89 -19.79 -27.50 -7.40
C PRO A 89 -18.39 -27.09 -7.91
N HIS A 90 -18.30 -26.22 -8.90
CA HIS A 90 -17.03 -25.77 -9.51
C HIS A 90 -16.82 -24.26 -9.37
N GLN A 91 -17.54 -23.61 -8.48
CA GLN A 91 -17.49 -22.17 -8.28
C GLN A 91 -16.79 -21.79 -6.97
N ILE A 92 -16.12 -20.65 -6.99
CA ILE A 92 -15.48 -20.03 -5.85
C ILE A 92 -15.87 -18.56 -5.75
N VAL A 93 -15.83 -18.02 -4.54
CA VAL A 93 -16.16 -16.61 -4.31
C VAL A 93 -15.02 -15.70 -4.76
N ALA A 94 -15.32 -14.70 -5.58
CA ALA A 94 -14.38 -13.66 -6.02
C ALA A 94 -14.05 -12.72 -4.86
N SER A 95 -13.07 -13.08 -4.02
CA SER A 95 -12.68 -12.31 -2.83
C SER A 95 -11.54 -11.33 -3.06
N ASN A 96 -10.71 -11.57 -4.08
CA ASN A 96 -9.47 -10.81 -4.29
C ASN A 96 -9.71 -9.34 -4.63
N SER A 97 -10.77 -9.02 -5.39
CA SER A 97 -11.11 -7.65 -5.76
C SER A 97 -11.37 -6.76 -4.54
N PHE A 98 -12.01 -7.31 -3.50
CA PHE A 98 -12.26 -6.58 -2.25
C PHE A 98 -10.98 -6.23 -1.52
N GLY A 99 -10.04 -7.17 -1.40
CA GLY A 99 -8.75 -6.93 -0.76
C GLY A 99 -7.89 -5.92 -1.53
N ILE A 100 -7.87 -6.01 -2.87
CA ILE A 100 -7.13 -5.05 -3.72
C ILE A 100 -7.81 -3.68 -3.70
N ALA A 101 -9.14 -3.59 -3.74
CA ALA A 101 -9.85 -2.32 -3.62
C ALA A 101 -9.57 -1.64 -2.28
N ALA A 102 -9.63 -2.39 -1.17
CA ALA A 102 -9.28 -1.89 0.16
C ALA A 102 -7.84 -1.38 0.22
N LEU A 103 -6.89 -2.11 -0.39
CA LEU A 103 -5.49 -1.66 -0.47
C LEU A 103 -5.35 -0.36 -1.27
N VAL A 104 -6.05 -0.23 -2.40
CA VAL A 104 -6.05 0.99 -3.22
C VAL A 104 -6.52 2.19 -2.41
N GLU A 105 -7.65 2.07 -1.72
CA GLU A 105 -8.20 3.15 -0.89
C GLU A 105 -7.28 3.50 0.30
N LEU A 106 -6.73 2.50 0.97
CA LEU A 106 -5.75 2.68 2.06
C LEU A 106 -4.53 3.49 1.60
N LEU A 107 -4.11 3.29 0.36
CA LEU A 107 -2.96 3.98 -0.25
C LEU A 107 -3.30 5.38 -0.78
N GLY A 108 -4.57 5.78 -0.73
CA GLY A 108 -5.03 7.09 -1.22
C GLY A 108 -5.36 7.12 -2.71
N GLY A 109 -5.55 5.97 -3.34
CA GLY A 109 -6.13 5.83 -4.67
C GLY A 109 -7.65 5.84 -4.65
N THR A 110 -8.27 5.60 -5.80
CA THR A 110 -9.71 5.35 -5.98
C THR A 110 -9.89 4.05 -6.75
N ALA A 111 -10.51 3.07 -6.13
CA ALA A 111 -10.81 1.79 -6.76
C ALA A 111 -12.06 1.91 -7.67
N ILE A 112 -11.97 1.32 -8.86
CA ILE A 112 -13.07 1.19 -9.83
C ILE A 112 -13.25 -0.30 -10.08
N ASP A 113 -14.18 -0.93 -9.37
CA ASP A 113 -14.48 -2.34 -9.58
C ASP A 113 -15.29 -2.49 -10.87
N LEU A 114 -14.74 -3.19 -11.85
CA LEU A 114 -15.39 -3.52 -13.13
C LEU A 114 -16.08 -4.88 -13.10
N GLY A 115 -16.02 -5.58 -11.98
CA GLY A 115 -16.73 -6.82 -11.71
C GLY A 115 -15.99 -8.07 -12.21
N ILE A 116 -16.74 -9.17 -12.25
CA ILE A 116 -16.28 -10.48 -12.69
C ILE A 116 -16.53 -10.57 -14.20
N VAL A 117 -15.50 -10.93 -14.95
CA VAL A 117 -15.54 -11.12 -16.40
C VAL A 117 -15.30 -12.61 -16.67
N PRO A 118 -16.19 -13.30 -17.37
CA PRO A 118 -15.98 -14.69 -17.75
C PRO A 118 -14.79 -14.81 -18.72
N ASP A 119 -14.31 -16.03 -18.92
CA ASP A 119 -13.22 -16.36 -19.84
C ASP A 119 -13.66 -16.26 -21.32
N ASP A 120 -14.16 -15.09 -21.68
CA ASP A 120 -14.66 -14.69 -22.99
C ASP A 120 -13.84 -13.50 -23.51
N ARG A 121 -13.18 -13.68 -24.66
CA ARG A 121 -12.31 -12.65 -25.26
C ARG A 121 -13.04 -11.34 -25.58
N ALA A 122 -14.27 -11.41 -26.05
CA ALA A 122 -15.04 -10.21 -26.44
C ALA A 122 -15.48 -9.42 -25.21
N LYS A 123 -15.97 -10.11 -24.16
CA LYS A 123 -16.34 -9.47 -22.90
C LYS A 123 -15.14 -8.87 -22.18
N LEU A 124 -14.02 -9.57 -22.17
CA LEU A 124 -12.76 -9.08 -21.60
C LEU A 124 -12.28 -7.83 -22.36
N ALA A 125 -12.28 -7.87 -23.69
CA ALA A 125 -11.92 -6.74 -24.52
C ALA A 125 -12.81 -5.52 -24.24
N ALA A 126 -14.13 -5.70 -24.20
CA ALA A 126 -15.07 -4.64 -23.88
C ALA A 126 -14.85 -4.07 -22.46
N THR A 127 -14.47 -4.91 -21.49
CA THR A 127 -14.19 -4.45 -20.14
C THR A 127 -12.87 -3.68 -20.04
N ILE A 128 -11.85 -4.08 -20.79
CA ILE A 128 -10.59 -3.32 -20.93
C ILE A 128 -10.86 -1.95 -21.56
N ASP A 129 -11.73 -1.89 -22.59
CA ASP A 129 -12.13 -0.61 -23.20
C ASP A 129 -12.86 0.29 -22.20
N ARG A 130 -13.73 -0.27 -21.35
CA ARG A 130 -14.38 0.46 -20.25
C ARG A 130 -13.36 0.98 -19.23
N ALA A 131 -12.35 0.17 -18.87
CA ALA A 131 -11.27 0.61 -17.99
C ALA A 131 -10.52 1.81 -18.59
N THR A 132 -10.20 1.75 -19.89
CA THR A 132 -9.54 2.85 -20.59
C THR A 132 -10.43 4.11 -20.65
N ALA A 133 -11.71 3.95 -21.01
CA ALA A 133 -12.67 5.04 -21.08
C ALA A 133 -12.96 5.68 -19.70
N SER A 134 -12.80 4.93 -18.61
CA SER A 134 -12.95 5.45 -17.25
C SER A 134 -11.85 6.43 -16.85
N GLY A 135 -10.77 6.55 -17.63
CA GLY A 135 -9.61 7.33 -17.27
C GLY A 135 -8.81 6.73 -16.12
N ALA A 136 -8.79 5.41 -15.99
CA ALA A 136 -7.97 4.71 -15.01
C ALA A 136 -6.47 4.92 -15.29
N ASP A 137 -5.69 5.10 -14.24
CA ASP A 137 -4.23 5.22 -14.31
C ASP A 137 -3.57 3.83 -14.29
N ILE A 138 -4.24 2.89 -13.60
CA ILE A 138 -3.79 1.51 -13.45
C ILE A 138 -4.98 0.60 -13.73
N LEU A 139 -4.74 -0.46 -14.52
CA LEU A 139 -5.62 -1.61 -14.65
C LEU A 139 -5.00 -2.78 -13.89
N VAL A 140 -5.75 -3.33 -12.94
CA VAL A 140 -5.41 -4.57 -12.23
C VAL A 140 -6.31 -5.68 -12.74
N THR A 141 -5.72 -6.79 -13.21
CA THR A 141 -6.46 -8.02 -13.50
C THR A 141 -6.15 -9.06 -12.43
N LEU A 142 -7.17 -9.75 -11.94
CA LEU A 142 -7.11 -10.77 -10.90
C LEU A 142 -7.44 -12.12 -11.51
N GLY A 143 -6.44 -12.97 -11.67
CA GLY A 143 -6.53 -14.16 -12.49
C GLY A 143 -6.06 -13.88 -13.92
N GLY A 144 -6.10 -14.90 -14.78
CA GLY A 144 -5.69 -14.77 -16.17
C GLY A 144 -4.22 -14.42 -16.42
N ALA A 145 -3.33 -14.53 -15.43
CA ALA A 145 -1.89 -14.30 -15.57
C ALA A 145 -1.06 -15.60 -15.58
N SER A 146 -1.69 -16.75 -15.55
CA SER A 146 -1.07 -18.08 -15.49
C SER A 146 -0.65 -18.58 -16.89
N VAL A 147 -0.39 -19.87 -17.03
CA VAL A 147 0.03 -20.56 -18.26
C VAL A 147 -1.05 -21.51 -18.82
N GLY A 148 -2.29 -21.38 -18.36
CA GLY A 148 -3.39 -22.21 -18.85
C GLY A 148 -3.77 -21.89 -20.29
N GLU A 149 -4.32 -22.89 -21.01
CA GLU A 149 -4.81 -22.72 -22.38
C GLU A 149 -5.96 -21.70 -22.52
N HIS A 150 -6.60 -21.34 -21.40
CA HIS A 150 -7.71 -20.36 -21.33
C HIS A 150 -7.27 -19.00 -20.75
N ASP A 151 -5.97 -18.69 -20.72
CA ASP A 151 -5.46 -17.42 -20.22
C ASP A 151 -5.47 -16.34 -21.28
N PHE A 152 -6.66 -15.84 -21.62
CA PHE A 152 -6.85 -14.83 -22.66
C PHE A 152 -6.45 -13.40 -22.22
N VAL A 153 -6.25 -13.14 -20.94
CA VAL A 153 -6.04 -11.78 -20.43
C VAL A 153 -4.84 -11.11 -21.08
N ARG A 154 -3.70 -11.80 -21.09
CA ARG A 154 -2.47 -11.28 -21.71
C ARG A 154 -2.63 -11.06 -23.19
N GLU A 155 -3.23 -12.03 -23.91
CA GLU A 155 -3.40 -11.96 -25.35
C GLU A 155 -4.31 -10.79 -25.74
N VAL A 156 -5.47 -10.68 -25.12
CA VAL A 156 -6.42 -9.60 -25.37
C VAL A 156 -5.81 -8.23 -25.05
N LEU A 157 -5.05 -8.11 -23.96
CA LEU A 157 -4.33 -6.87 -23.64
C LEU A 157 -3.30 -6.51 -24.70
N VAL A 158 -2.54 -7.48 -25.22
CA VAL A 158 -1.55 -7.26 -26.30
C VAL A 158 -2.25 -6.89 -27.61
N GLU A 159 -3.35 -7.55 -27.96
CA GLU A 159 -4.18 -7.19 -29.13
C GLU A 159 -4.75 -5.78 -29.04
N ARG A 160 -5.02 -5.30 -27.82
CA ARG A 160 -5.44 -3.90 -27.55
C ARG A 160 -4.28 -2.90 -27.52
N GLY A 161 -3.06 -3.35 -27.82
CA GLY A 161 -1.87 -2.51 -27.93
C GLY A 161 -1.07 -2.39 -26.63
N MET A 162 -1.27 -3.28 -25.65
CA MET A 162 -0.42 -3.31 -24.47
C MET A 162 1.02 -3.65 -24.86
N LYS A 163 1.94 -2.83 -24.40
CA LYS A 163 3.38 -3.12 -24.41
C LYS A 163 3.72 -3.85 -23.13
N LEU A 164 4.03 -5.14 -23.23
CA LEU A 164 4.42 -5.99 -22.11
C LEU A 164 5.85 -5.66 -21.71
N ASP A 165 6.06 -5.27 -20.46
CA ASP A 165 7.40 -5.01 -19.92
C ASP A 165 8.00 -6.30 -19.33
N PHE A 166 7.22 -7.08 -18.56
CA PHE A 166 7.62 -8.41 -18.10
C PHE A 166 6.43 -9.32 -17.76
N TRP A 167 6.67 -10.62 -17.80
CA TRP A 167 5.75 -11.67 -17.41
C TRP A 167 6.50 -12.80 -16.72
N LYS A 168 6.00 -13.21 -15.54
CA LYS A 168 6.61 -14.11 -14.58
C LYS A 168 7.85 -13.53 -13.90
N ILE A 169 7.89 -13.71 -12.60
CA ILE A 169 9.01 -13.29 -11.75
C ILE A 169 9.42 -14.43 -10.83
N ALA A 170 10.68 -14.39 -10.38
CA ALA A 170 11.24 -15.40 -9.50
C ALA A 170 10.92 -15.09 -8.02
N MET A 171 9.61 -15.15 -7.67
CA MET A 171 9.17 -14.97 -6.27
C MET A 171 8.11 -16.00 -5.84
N ARG A 172 7.88 -16.13 -4.55
CA ARG A 172 6.87 -16.95 -3.89
C ARG A 172 6.29 -16.24 -2.65
N PRO A 173 4.95 -16.10 -2.57
CA PRO A 173 3.98 -16.38 -3.62
C PRO A 173 4.03 -15.32 -4.72
N GLY A 174 3.44 -15.57 -5.90
CA GLY A 174 3.26 -14.54 -6.91
C GLY A 174 4.04 -14.71 -8.21
N LYS A 175 4.54 -15.92 -8.53
CA LYS A 175 5.29 -16.19 -9.78
C LYS A 175 4.61 -15.66 -11.06
N PRO A 176 3.29 -15.86 -11.30
CA PRO A 176 2.65 -15.40 -12.54
C PRO A 176 2.21 -13.93 -12.47
N LEU A 177 3.13 -13.04 -12.16
CA LEU A 177 2.90 -11.60 -12.23
C LEU A 177 3.18 -11.09 -13.63
N MET A 178 2.31 -10.19 -14.14
CA MET A 178 2.45 -9.52 -15.42
C MET A 178 2.47 -8.00 -15.20
N PHE A 179 3.32 -7.30 -15.93
CA PHE A 179 3.34 -5.83 -15.94
C PHE A 179 3.54 -5.31 -17.36
N GLY A 180 2.81 -4.24 -17.71
CA GLY A 180 2.88 -3.60 -19.01
C GLY A 180 2.21 -2.23 -19.04
N ARG A 181 2.11 -1.68 -20.24
CA ARG A 181 1.53 -0.35 -20.49
C ARG A 181 0.55 -0.40 -21.65
N LEU A 182 -0.67 0.10 -21.42
CA LEU A 182 -1.69 0.27 -22.43
C LEU A 182 -1.97 1.77 -22.61
N GLY A 183 -1.34 2.39 -23.59
CA GLY A 183 -1.31 3.85 -23.69
C GLY A 183 -0.71 4.49 -22.42
N PRO A 184 -1.40 5.44 -21.79
CA PRO A 184 -0.95 6.05 -20.52
C PRO A 184 -1.18 5.15 -19.30
N MET A 185 -2.09 4.18 -19.40
CA MET A 185 -2.50 3.30 -18.30
C MET A 185 -1.45 2.22 -18.03
N ARG A 186 -1.09 2.00 -16.78
CA ARG A 186 -0.26 0.86 -16.34
C ARG A 186 -1.15 -0.36 -16.17
N VAL A 187 -0.65 -1.52 -16.58
CA VAL A 187 -1.38 -2.81 -16.46
C VAL A 187 -0.60 -3.70 -15.50
N LEU A 188 -1.26 -4.21 -14.49
CA LEU A 188 -0.72 -5.14 -13.51
C LEU A 188 -1.60 -6.38 -13.43
N GLY A 189 -1.13 -7.49 -14.00
CA GLY A 189 -1.83 -8.78 -13.91
C GLY A 189 -1.37 -9.52 -12.65
N LEU A 190 -2.27 -9.70 -11.71
CA LEU A 190 -2.03 -10.38 -10.44
C LEU A 190 -2.47 -11.85 -10.52
N PRO A 191 -1.82 -12.75 -9.77
CA PRO A 191 -2.22 -14.15 -9.71
C PRO A 191 -3.66 -14.34 -9.21
N GLY A 192 -4.33 -15.43 -9.63
CA GLY A 192 -5.67 -15.79 -9.13
C GLY A 192 -5.68 -16.23 -7.66
N ASN A 193 -4.61 -16.88 -7.18
CA ASN A 193 -4.53 -17.29 -5.77
C ASN A 193 -4.54 -16.07 -4.82
N PRO A 194 -5.44 -16.04 -3.82
CA PRO A 194 -5.71 -14.82 -3.05
C PRO A 194 -4.50 -14.27 -2.29
N VAL A 195 -3.73 -15.10 -1.61
CA VAL A 195 -2.53 -14.64 -0.90
C VAL A 195 -1.48 -14.13 -1.89
N SER A 196 -1.32 -14.79 -3.04
CA SER A 196 -0.41 -14.30 -4.09
C SER A 196 -0.84 -12.93 -4.61
N SER A 197 -2.13 -12.75 -4.85
CA SER A 197 -2.70 -11.50 -5.32
C SER A 197 -2.45 -10.35 -4.35
N LEU A 198 -2.74 -10.55 -3.07
CA LEU A 198 -2.57 -9.53 -2.03
C LEU A 198 -1.09 -9.20 -1.76
N VAL A 199 -0.22 -10.21 -1.70
CA VAL A 199 1.23 -10.00 -1.56
C VAL A 199 1.79 -9.25 -2.77
N CYS A 200 1.40 -9.62 -3.99
CA CYS A 200 1.80 -8.88 -5.19
C CYS A 200 1.22 -7.46 -5.20
N GLY A 201 0.02 -7.26 -4.70
CA GLY A 201 -0.58 -5.92 -4.50
C GLY A 201 0.29 -5.04 -3.60
N LEU A 202 0.73 -5.56 -2.47
CA LEU A 202 1.62 -4.84 -1.55
C LEU A 202 2.98 -4.53 -2.18
N LEU A 203 3.55 -5.46 -2.93
CA LEU A 203 4.90 -5.32 -3.46
C LEU A 203 4.98 -4.53 -4.77
N PHE A 204 3.91 -4.51 -5.59
CA PHE A 204 3.94 -3.91 -6.93
C PHE A 204 2.88 -2.82 -7.13
N LEU A 205 1.63 -3.03 -6.67
CA LEU A 205 0.58 -2.01 -6.82
C LEU A 205 0.82 -0.83 -5.87
N LYS A 206 1.23 -1.08 -4.62
CA LYS A 206 1.55 -0.03 -3.65
C LYS A 206 2.59 0.97 -4.19
N PRO A 207 3.79 0.56 -4.65
CA PRO A 207 4.78 1.51 -5.17
C PRO A 207 4.29 2.23 -6.45
N LEU A 208 3.46 1.61 -7.29
CA LEU A 208 2.86 2.30 -8.44
C LEU A 208 1.94 3.45 -8.00
N ILE A 209 1.06 3.21 -7.03
CA ILE A 209 0.17 4.23 -6.48
C ILE A 209 1.00 5.33 -5.81
N GLN A 210 1.99 4.99 -4.99
CA GLN A 210 2.87 5.96 -4.33
C GLN A 210 3.59 6.83 -5.36
N ARG A 211 4.09 6.25 -6.45
CA ARG A 211 4.76 7.00 -7.52
C ARG A 211 3.83 7.96 -8.23
N LEU A 212 2.59 7.57 -8.50
CA LEU A 212 1.58 8.44 -9.10
C LEU A 212 1.18 9.59 -8.17
N LEU A 213 1.17 9.36 -6.87
CA LEU A 213 0.95 10.39 -5.85
C LEU A 213 2.16 11.31 -5.65
N GLY A 214 3.31 11.02 -6.28
CA GLY A 214 4.54 11.77 -6.09
C GLY A 214 5.20 11.54 -4.73
N LEU A 215 4.82 10.47 -4.03
CA LEU A 215 5.42 10.10 -2.75
C LEU A 215 6.81 9.46 -2.97
N PRO A 216 7.75 9.62 -2.02
CA PRO A 216 9.02 8.92 -2.07
C PRO A 216 8.80 7.42 -1.91
N LEU A 217 9.55 6.62 -2.67
CA LEU A 217 9.61 5.17 -2.48
C LEU A 217 10.65 4.88 -1.40
N VAL A 218 10.20 4.39 -0.27
CA VAL A 218 11.05 4.05 0.87
C VAL A 218 11.07 2.52 1.02
N ASP A 219 12.22 1.95 1.34
CA ASP A 219 12.29 0.56 1.78
C ASP A 219 11.68 0.46 3.18
N GLU A 220 10.49 -0.10 3.28
CA GLU A 220 9.75 -0.27 4.53
C GLU A 220 10.10 -1.57 5.27
N SER A 221 11.14 -2.29 4.81
CA SER A 221 11.56 -3.51 5.52
C SER A 221 12.32 -3.18 6.80
N GLU A 222 12.08 -4.00 7.81
CA GLU A 222 12.67 -3.89 9.14
C GLU A 222 13.50 -5.13 9.47
N MET A 223 14.41 -5.02 10.43
CA MET A 223 15.13 -6.16 10.98
C MET A 223 14.34 -6.80 12.11
N ALA A 224 14.31 -8.13 12.13
CA ALA A 224 13.69 -8.92 13.18
C ALA A 224 14.53 -10.17 13.46
N GLU A 225 14.21 -10.90 14.52
CA GLU A 225 14.75 -12.22 14.83
C GLU A 225 13.72 -13.29 14.45
N LEU A 226 14.21 -14.45 13.96
CA LEU A 226 13.34 -15.58 13.69
C LEU A 226 12.83 -16.20 15.00
N GLY A 227 11.51 -16.29 15.15
CA GLY A 227 10.85 -17.00 16.24
C GLY A 227 10.82 -18.52 16.09
N GLY A 228 11.15 -19.01 14.88
CA GLY A 228 11.24 -20.44 14.53
C GLY A 228 12.22 -20.66 13.40
N ALA A 229 12.70 -21.90 13.22
CA ALA A 229 13.60 -22.25 12.13
C ALA A 229 12.92 -22.14 10.76
N ILE A 230 13.67 -21.78 9.74
CA ILE A 230 13.23 -21.73 8.34
C ILE A 230 14.20 -22.54 7.49
N ALA A 231 13.69 -23.42 6.64
CA ALA A 231 14.48 -24.23 5.71
C ALA A 231 15.21 -23.36 4.66
N ALA A 232 16.20 -23.95 3.99
CA ALA A 232 16.88 -23.32 2.86
C ALA A 232 15.87 -22.94 1.76
N ASN A 233 16.11 -21.80 1.11
CA ASN A 233 15.25 -21.29 0.04
C ASN A 233 15.74 -21.77 -1.33
N ASP A 234 14.82 -21.85 -2.29
CA ASP A 234 15.13 -22.16 -3.70
C ASP A 234 15.59 -20.89 -4.47
N ARG A 235 15.55 -20.93 -5.80
CA ARG A 235 15.92 -19.82 -6.69
C ARG A 235 14.98 -18.60 -6.66
N ARG A 236 13.87 -18.64 -5.89
CA ARG A 236 12.89 -17.55 -5.82
C ARG A 236 13.08 -16.77 -4.54
N GLN A 237 12.82 -15.47 -4.59
CA GLN A 237 12.62 -14.69 -3.37
C GLN A 237 11.31 -15.10 -2.71
N ASP A 238 11.38 -15.45 -1.43
CA ASP A 238 10.22 -15.91 -0.69
C ASP A 238 9.73 -14.86 0.32
N TYR A 239 8.41 -14.73 0.41
CA TYR A 239 7.72 -13.86 1.37
C TYR A 239 6.88 -14.74 2.29
N VAL A 240 7.50 -15.16 3.39
CA VAL A 240 6.94 -16.12 4.33
C VAL A 240 6.01 -15.41 5.31
N ARG A 241 4.74 -15.82 5.36
CA ARG A 241 3.76 -15.28 6.32
C ARG A 241 4.18 -15.63 7.74
N ALA A 242 4.19 -14.62 8.61
CA ALA A 242 4.65 -14.78 9.99
C ALA A 242 3.78 -13.98 10.96
N SER A 243 3.70 -14.44 12.19
CA SER A 243 3.29 -13.62 13.31
C SER A 243 4.46 -12.72 13.72
N LEU A 244 4.14 -11.62 14.40
CA LEU A 244 5.14 -10.65 14.86
C LEU A 244 4.87 -10.29 16.31
N VAL A 245 5.92 -10.27 17.12
CA VAL A 245 5.87 -9.80 18.49
C VAL A 245 6.91 -8.69 18.65
N ASP A 246 6.46 -7.52 19.08
CA ASP A 246 7.33 -6.41 19.43
C ASP A 246 7.68 -6.51 20.91
N LEU A 247 8.96 -6.59 21.24
CA LEU A 247 9.44 -6.70 22.61
C LEU A 247 9.68 -5.30 23.23
N PRO A 248 9.60 -5.19 24.57
CA PRO A 248 9.84 -3.90 25.26
C PRO A 248 11.23 -3.31 25.05
N ASP A 249 12.22 -4.13 24.72
CA ASP A 249 13.59 -3.71 24.41
C ASP A 249 13.80 -3.25 22.95
N GLY A 250 12.72 -3.17 22.16
CA GLY A 250 12.73 -2.73 20.78
C GLY A 250 13.06 -3.81 19.74
N ARG A 251 13.31 -5.05 20.16
CA ARG A 251 13.47 -6.17 19.23
C ARG A 251 12.13 -6.65 18.69
N HIS A 252 12.13 -7.20 17.51
CA HIS A 252 10.99 -7.79 16.84
C HIS A 252 11.22 -9.28 16.62
N ILE A 253 10.24 -10.12 16.96
CA ILE A 253 10.32 -11.56 16.75
C ILE A 253 9.28 -11.97 15.73
N ALA A 254 9.74 -12.45 14.57
CA ALA A 254 8.90 -12.92 13.48
C ALA A 254 8.88 -14.46 13.46
N THR A 255 7.74 -15.06 13.75
CA THR A 255 7.57 -16.52 13.77
C THR A 255 6.83 -16.97 12.52
N PRO A 256 7.45 -17.81 11.65
CA PRO A 256 6.78 -18.33 10.47
C PRO A 256 5.49 -19.07 10.83
N LEU A 257 4.40 -18.76 10.14
CA LEU A 257 3.17 -19.52 10.28
C LEU A 257 3.34 -20.93 9.66
N PRO A 258 2.72 -21.96 10.22
CA PRO A 258 3.01 -23.35 9.85
C PRO A 258 2.57 -23.71 8.42
N ARG A 259 1.60 -22.99 7.88
CA ARG A 259 1.06 -23.22 6.54
C ARG A 259 1.34 -22.02 5.63
N GLN A 260 2.00 -22.29 4.49
CA GLN A 260 2.44 -21.27 3.54
C GLN A 260 1.77 -21.42 2.17
N ASP A 261 0.62 -22.09 2.09
CA ASP A 261 -0.13 -22.23 0.84
C ASP A 261 -0.75 -20.90 0.41
N SER A 262 -0.68 -20.57 -0.87
CA SER A 262 -1.11 -19.28 -1.43
C SER A 262 -2.63 -19.14 -1.58
N SER A 263 -3.41 -20.19 -1.34
CA SER A 263 -4.88 -20.18 -1.28
C SER A 263 -5.43 -19.86 0.10
N MET A 264 -4.60 -19.93 1.16
CA MET A 264 -5.06 -19.89 2.55
C MET A 264 -5.20 -18.47 3.09
N LEU A 265 -6.35 -17.84 2.82
CA LEU A 265 -6.66 -16.49 3.32
C LEU A 265 -6.75 -16.43 4.85
N SER A 266 -7.26 -17.45 5.52
CA SER A 266 -7.33 -17.48 6.99
C SER A 266 -5.96 -17.38 7.64
N THR A 267 -4.96 -18.04 7.07
CA THR A 267 -3.56 -17.93 7.51
C THR A 267 -2.99 -16.53 7.20
N PHE A 268 -3.31 -15.98 6.04
CA PHE A 268 -2.85 -14.64 5.68
C PHE A 268 -3.48 -13.55 6.57
N ALA A 269 -4.74 -13.70 6.93
CA ALA A 269 -5.43 -12.78 7.83
C ALA A 269 -4.87 -12.77 9.27
N GLN A 270 -4.16 -13.82 9.67
CA GLN A 270 -3.46 -13.91 10.96
C GLN A 270 -2.00 -13.43 10.88
N ALA A 271 -1.46 -13.26 9.68
CA ALA A 271 -0.09 -12.81 9.49
C ALA A 271 0.01 -11.31 9.82
N LEU A 272 1.05 -10.95 10.57
CA LEU A 272 1.37 -9.56 10.90
C LEU A 272 2.55 -9.03 10.08
N CYS A 273 3.34 -9.94 9.50
CA CYS A 273 4.45 -9.57 8.63
C CYS A 273 4.75 -10.67 7.61
N LEU A 274 5.58 -10.32 6.64
CA LEU A 274 6.20 -11.21 5.67
C LEU A 274 7.69 -11.26 5.97
N ILE A 275 8.25 -12.43 6.28
CA ILE A 275 9.69 -12.63 6.35
C ILE A 275 10.22 -12.70 4.93
N ILE A 276 11.21 -11.88 4.60
CA ILE A 276 11.84 -11.80 3.28
C ILE A 276 13.01 -12.78 3.25
N ARG A 277 12.90 -13.80 2.39
CA ARG A 277 13.95 -14.79 2.18
C ARG A 277 14.54 -14.61 0.78
N PRO A 278 15.79 -14.14 0.64
CA PRO A 278 16.43 -14.01 -0.66
C PRO A 278 16.53 -15.36 -1.40
N PRO A 279 16.68 -15.34 -2.73
CA PRO A 279 17.00 -16.57 -3.48
C PRO A 279 18.22 -17.26 -2.89
N PHE A 280 18.18 -18.59 -2.82
CA PHE A 280 19.24 -19.46 -2.31
C PHE A 280 19.70 -19.16 -0.86
N ALA A 281 18.87 -18.46 -0.07
CA ALA A 281 19.18 -18.25 1.33
C ALA A 281 19.31 -19.61 2.06
N PRO A 282 20.37 -19.83 2.86
CA PRO A 282 20.56 -21.07 3.61
C PRO A 282 19.46 -21.25 4.65
N GLU A 283 19.35 -22.45 5.21
CA GLU A 283 18.51 -22.64 6.41
C GLU A 283 18.93 -21.67 7.51
N ALA A 284 17.97 -21.28 8.32
CA ALA A 284 18.20 -20.38 9.43
C ALA A 284 17.48 -20.87 10.70
N ALA A 285 18.24 -20.90 11.80
CA ALA A 285 17.73 -21.32 13.09
C ALA A 285 16.87 -20.23 13.75
N LYS A 286 16.08 -20.63 14.75
CA LYS A 286 15.43 -19.67 15.68
C LYS A 286 16.50 -18.73 16.27
N GLY A 287 16.17 -17.44 16.37
CA GLY A 287 17.06 -16.38 16.85
C GLY A 287 17.95 -15.76 15.76
N ALA A 288 18.02 -16.35 14.56
CA ALA A 288 18.78 -15.75 13.46
C ALA A 288 18.13 -14.43 12.99
N PRO A 289 18.95 -13.44 12.54
CA PRO A 289 18.40 -12.19 12.01
C PRO A 289 17.66 -12.42 10.68
N CYS A 290 16.58 -11.69 10.48
CA CYS A 290 15.81 -11.71 9.26
C CYS A 290 15.28 -10.32 8.93
N ARG A 291 14.97 -10.09 7.64
CA ARG A 291 14.22 -8.89 7.21
C ARG A 291 12.75 -9.22 7.13
N ILE A 292 11.93 -8.28 7.55
CA ILE A 292 10.47 -8.41 7.49
C ILE A 292 9.85 -7.21 6.78
N LEU A 293 8.65 -7.42 6.24
CA LEU A 293 7.75 -6.37 5.80
C LEU A 293 6.48 -6.48 6.63
N ARG A 294 6.13 -5.45 7.40
CA ARG A 294 4.87 -5.42 8.16
C ARG A 294 3.68 -5.39 7.21
N LEU A 295 2.64 -6.12 7.56
CA LEU A 295 1.36 -6.05 6.87
C LEU A 295 0.51 -4.90 7.47
N PRO A 296 -0.24 -4.18 6.63
CA PRO A 296 -1.07 -3.06 7.05
C PRO A 296 -2.26 -3.48 7.90
#